data_518aa0007cbd9a3b3de5dc4609e8d01c
#
_entry.id   518aa0007cbd9a3b3de5dc4609e8d01c
#
_cell.length_a   1.000
_cell.length_b   1.000
_cell.length_c   1.000
_cell.angle_alpha   90.00
_cell.angle_beta   90.00
_cell.angle_gamma   90.00
#
_symmetry.space_group_name_H-M   'P 1'
#
loop_
_entity.id
_entity.type
_entity.pdbx_description
1 polymer ?
#
loop_
_entity_poly.entity_id
_entity_poly.type
_entity_poly.pdbx_seq_one_letter_code
_entity_poly.pdbx_strand_id
1 'polypeptide(L)'
;MSGVGADLDAGVSYAMLGEDTYTLSRAFSYDSPAVSDVAPGNTLAQGSLVTVSGSNFGTAARYEPTGSVLSDYGGGACVSTAFRSDTSLLCQVQGGLGVGLSFTVAVAGSTGTITQAFCYDGPILINAIASNGRRIVPATGGAGVTVFGRNFGTSDFSNKLRM
;
A
#
# COMPACT_ATOMS: atom_id res chain seq x y z
N MET A 1 5.45 17.20 24.86
CA MET A 1 4.45 17.08 23.79
C MET A 1 5.01 16.13 22.74
N SER A 2 4.34 15.04 22.49
CA SER A 2 4.67 14.13 21.37
C SER A 2 3.58 14.28 20.31
N GLY A 3 3.94 14.65 19.14
CA GLY A 3 3.07 14.75 17.96
C GLY A 3 3.70 14.07 16.78
N VAL A 4 2.93 13.86 15.72
CA VAL A 4 3.36 13.22 14.48
C VAL A 4 2.63 13.91 13.35
N GLY A 5 3.35 14.05 12.25
CA GLY A 5 2.84 14.66 11.04
C GLY A 5 3.24 16.13 10.88
N ALA A 6 3.23 16.56 9.65
CA ALA A 6 3.49 17.94 9.29
C ALA A 6 2.26 18.81 9.58
N ASP A 7 1.91 18.95 10.84
CA ASP A 7 1.06 20.07 11.21
C ASP A 7 1.93 21.33 11.13
N LEU A 8 1.91 21.94 9.96
CA LEU A 8 2.64 23.18 9.67
C LEU A 8 2.13 24.35 10.50
N ASP A 9 1.06 24.15 11.29
CA ASP A 9 0.41 25.15 12.11
C ASP A 9 0.56 24.89 13.63
N ALA A 10 1.54 24.08 14.04
CA ALA A 10 1.82 23.90 15.45
C ALA A 10 2.29 25.26 16.03
N GLY A 11 1.41 25.92 16.76
CA GLY A 11 1.64 27.18 17.41
C GLY A 11 2.01 27.02 18.88
N VAL A 12 2.76 27.95 19.42
CA VAL A 12 3.02 28.09 20.85
C VAL A 12 2.25 29.30 21.36
N SER A 13 1.38 29.11 22.34
CA SER A 13 0.65 30.20 23.00
C SER A 13 1.17 30.41 24.40
N TYR A 14 1.37 31.64 24.77
CA TYR A 14 1.69 32.09 26.12
C TYR A 14 0.61 33.03 26.62
N ALA A 15 0.01 32.74 27.77
CA ALA A 15 -0.96 33.61 28.43
C ALA A 15 -0.36 34.15 29.73
N MET A 16 -0.35 35.46 29.90
CA MET A 16 -0.07 36.07 31.21
C MET A 16 -1.35 36.20 32.01
N LEU A 17 -1.25 36.09 33.32
CA LEU A 17 -2.41 36.21 34.27
C LEU A 17 -3.10 37.54 34.02
N GLY A 18 -4.30 37.47 33.43
CA GLY A 18 -5.27 38.58 33.33
C GLY A 18 -5.32 39.37 32.06
N GLU A 19 -4.47 39.11 31.08
CA GLU A 19 -4.37 39.88 29.82
C GLU A 19 -3.94 39.03 28.63
N ASP A 20 -3.72 39.61 27.52
CA ASP A 20 -3.53 39.09 26.15
C ASP A 20 -2.81 37.75 26.00
N THR A 21 -3.37 36.86 25.15
CA THR A 21 -2.75 35.63 24.70
C THR A 21 -1.88 35.93 23.47
N TYR A 22 -0.59 35.70 23.57
CA TYR A 22 0.32 35.78 22.45
C TYR A 22 0.52 34.41 21.83
N THR A 23 0.29 34.28 20.53
CA THR A 23 0.45 33.03 19.78
C THR A 23 1.49 33.20 18.69
N LEU A 24 2.50 32.34 18.70
CA LEU A 24 3.41 32.18 17.59
C LEU A 24 2.92 30.99 16.77
N SER A 25 2.35 31.26 15.60
CA SER A 25 1.93 30.21 14.65
C SER A 25 3.16 29.69 13.90
N ARG A 26 3.08 28.43 13.45
CA ARG A 26 4.16 27.74 12.71
C ARG A 26 5.51 27.73 13.45
N ALA A 27 5.46 27.61 14.76
CA ALA A 27 6.65 27.65 15.61
C ALA A 27 7.55 26.42 15.45
N PHE A 28 6.95 25.29 15.11
CA PHE A 28 7.66 24.03 14.86
C PHE A 28 6.80 23.08 14.02
N SER A 29 7.44 22.08 13.42
CA SER A 29 6.79 20.96 12.73
C SER A 29 7.38 19.64 13.23
N TYR A 30 6.65 18.56 13.01
CA TYR A 30 7.16 17.21 13.29
C TYR A 30 7.77 16.62 12.01
N ASP A 31 8.74 15.74 12.18
CA ASP A 31 9.33 15.01 11.08
C ASP A 31 8.29 14.12 10.39
N SER A 32 8.39 14.06 9.06
CA SER A 32 7.54 13.18 8.26
C SER A 32 7.82 11.70 8.56
N PRO A 33 6.83 10.81 8.39
CA PRO A 33 7.07 9.38 8.49
C PRO A 33 8.11 8.94 7.44
N ALA A 34 8.97 8.03 7.81
CA ALA A 34 9.94 7.42 6.91
C ALA A 34 9.73 5.91 6.90
N VAL A 35 9.53 5.33 5.72
CA VAL A 35 9.39 3.88 5.53
C VAL A 35 10.76 3.31 5.16
N SER A 36 11.22 2.31 5.89
CA SER A 36 12.52 1.67 5.66
C SER A 36 12.41 0.27 5.09
N ASP A 37 11.31 -0.45 5.36
CA ASP A 37 11.11 -1.82 4.90
C ASP A 37 9.63 -2.23 4.89
N VAL A 38 9.30 -3.20 4.03
CA VAL A 38 7.98 -3.85 3.95
C VAL A 38 8.20 -5.37 3.91
N ALA A 39 7.74 -6.08 4.92
CA ALA A 39 7.95 -7.52 5.04
C ALA A 39 6.62 -8.31 5.23
N PRO A 40 6.33 -9.34 4.43
CA PRO A 40 7.09 -9.74 3.24
C PRO A 40 6.99 -8.70 2.12
N GLY A 41 8.08 -8.49 1.38
CA GLY A 41 8.12 -7.61 0.20
C GLY A 41 7.45 -8.21 -1.04
N ASN A 42 6.87 -9.40 -0.92
CA ASN A 42 6.14 -10.10 -1.96
C ASN A 42 4.92 -10.81 -1.38
N THR A 43 3.78 -10.72 -2.06
CA THR A 43 2.55 -11.41 -1.67
C THR A 43 1.81 -12.00 -2.88
N LEU A 44 0.83 -12.88 -2.59
CA LEU A 44 -0.09 -13.38 -3.60
C LEU A 44 -0.88 -12.22 -4.24
N ALA A 45 -1.32 -12.39 -5.48
CA ALA A 45 -2.18 -11.44 -6.19
C ALA A 45 -3.51 -11.13 -5.45
N GLN A 46 -3.89 -11.95 -4.49
CA GLN A 46 -5.07 -11.74 -3.64
C GLN A 46 -4.82 -10.80 -2.46
N GLY A 47 -3.58 -10.36 -2.28
CA GLY A 47 -3.16 -9.56 -1.13
C GLY A 47 -2.80 -10.37 0.11
N SER A 48 -2.19 -9.74 1.09
CA SER A 48 -1.72 -10.38 2.32
C SER A 48 -1.50 -9.35 3.43
N LEU A 49 -1.23 -9.84 4.63
CA LEU A 49 -0.79 -9.02 5.74
C LEU A 49 0.73 -8.78 5.63
N VAL A 50 1.14 -7.52 5.69
CA VAL A 50 2.54 -7.11 5.69
C VAL A 50 2.86 -6.26 6.91
N THR A 51 4.10 -6.36 7.39
CA THR A 51 4.66 -5.47 8.39
C THR A 51 5.43 -4.37 7.69
N VAL A 52 5.10 -3.13 8.02
CA VAL A 52 5.81 -1.96 7.53
C VAL A 52 6.69 -1.43 8.64
N SER A 53 7.98 -1.33 8.39
CA SER A 53 8.98 -0.81 9.32
C SER A 53 9.46 0.57 8.90
N GLY A 54 9.78 1.41 9.88
CA GLY A 54 10.22 2.77 9.61
C GLY A 54 10.42 3.60 10.86
N SER A 55 10.12 4.88 10.77
CA SER A 55 10.15 5.82 11.90
C SER A 55 9.08 6.91 11.74
N ASN A 56 8.80 7.59 12.84
CA ASN A 56 7.84 8.70 12.90
C ASN A 56 6.40 8.27 12.52
N PHE A 57 5.99 7.04 12.85
CA PHE A 57 4.62 6.57 12.68
C PHE A 57 3.70 7.02 13.82
N GLY A 58 4.28 7.63 14.84
CA GLY A 58 3.55 8.20 15.94
C GLY A 58 3.70 7.46 17.25
N THR A 59 3.11 8.06 18.28
CA THR A 59 3.18 7.53 19.65
C THR A 59 1.89 6.85 20.08
N ALA A 60 0.84 6.94 19.27
CA ALA A 60 -0.46 6.34 19.58
C ALA A 60 -1.28 6.07 18.31
N ALA A 61 -2.16 5.09 18.38
CA ALA A 61 -3.08 4.74 17.29
C ALA A 61 -4.02 5.89 16.86
N ARG A 62 -4.21 6.89 17.70
CA ARG A 62 -5.09 8.04 17.43
C ARG A 62 -4.68 8.90 16.23
N TYR A 63 -3.46 8.77 15.73
CA TYR A 63 -3.00 9.47 14.53
C TYR A 63 -3.39 8.75 13.24
N GLU A 64 -4.06 7.60 13.37
CA GLU A 64 -4.63 6.81 12.27
C GLU A 64 -3.68 6.68 11.07
N PRO A 65 -2.48 6.12 11.27
CA PRO A 65 -1.57 5.92 10.16
C PRO A 65 -2.22 4.99 9.12
N THR A 66 -2.08 5.34 7.85
CA THR A 66 -2.61 4.56 6.73
C THR A 66 -1.48 4.12 5.82
N GLY A 67 -1.53 2.86 5.40
CA GLY A 67 -0.61 2.32 4.39
C GLY A 67 -1.29 2.21 3.02
N SER A 68 -0.51 2.32 1.97
CA SER A 68 -0.98 2.09 0.61
C SER A 68 0.12 1.55 -0.31
N VAL A 69 -0.29 0.71 -1.28
CA VAL A 69 0.57 0.23 -2.36
C VAL A 69 0.23 1.03 -3.62
N LEU A 70 1.22 1.65 -4.22
CA LEU A 70 1.06 2.39 -5.47
C LEU A 70 1.23 1.42 -6.65
N SER A 71 0.14 1.14 -7.35
CA SER A 71 0.09 0.26 -8.51
C SER A 71 -0.98 0.71 -9.49
N ASP A 72 -0.68 0.65 -10.79
CA ASP A 72 -1.63 0.94 -11.85
C ASP A 72 -2.67 -0.18 -12.07
N TYR A 73 -2.42 -1.37 -11.50
CA TYR A 73 -3.21 -2.60 -11.74
C TYR A 73 -3.72 -3.22 -10.44
N GLY A 74 -4.39 -2.43 -9.62
CA GLY A 74 -4.83 -2.85 -8.28
C GLY A 74 -3.84 -2.38 -7.21
N GLY A 75 -4.04 -2.83 -5.99
CA GLY A 75 -3.39 -2.22 -4.84
C GLY A 75 -4.19 -1.02 -4.34
N GLY A 76 -3.54 0.01 -3.83
CA GLY A 76 -4.18 1.17 -3.22
C GLY A 76 -4.06 1.15 -1.71
N ALA A 77 -4.99 1.82 -1.02
CA ALA A 77 -4.98 1.84 0.44
C ALA A 77 -5.08 0.42 1.03
N CYS A 78 -4.38 0.18 2.11
CA CYS A 78 -4.56 -1.06 2.88
C CYS A 78 -6.03 -1.22 3.29
N VAL A 79 -6.56 -2.43 3.24
CA VAL A 79 -7.90 -2.76 3.74
C VAL A 79 -8.03 -2.36 5.21
N SER A 80 -6.95 -2.58 5.94
CA SER A 80 -6.79 -2.10 7.32
C SER A 80 -5.32 -1.82 7.61
N THR A 81 -5.07 -0.82 8.45
CA THR A 81 -3.75 -0.54 8.99
C THR A 81 -3.85 -0.58 10.51
N ALA A 82 -3.01 -1.38 11.16
CA ALA A 82 -2.96 -1.46 12.62
C ALA A 82 -1.64 -0.87 13.13
N PHE A 83 -1.75 0.15 13.96
CA PHE A 83 -0.61 0.73 14.66
C PHE A 83 -0.01 -0.28 15.65
N ARG A 84 1.30 -0.43 15.64
CA ARG A 84 2.06 -1.26 16.58
C ARG A 84 2.99 -0.42 17.44
N SER A 85 3.76 0.45 16.81
CA SER A 85 4.71 1.36 17.47
C SER A 85 5.07 2.50 16.53
N ASP A 86 5.86 3.45 17.02
CA ASP A 86 6.44 4.52 16.20
C ASP A 86 7.27 4.01 15.00
N THR A 87 7.71 2.77 15.06
CA THR A 87 8.58 2.15 14.05
C THR A 87 7.94 1.00 13.30
N SER A 88 6.67 0.64 13.58
CA SER A 88 6.04 -0.56 12.99
C SER A 88 4.53 -0.41 12.85
N LEU A 89 4.04 -0.75 11.65
CA LEU A 89 2.61 -0.88 11.33
C LEU A 89 2.34 -2.26 10.75
N LEU A 90 1.12 -2.76 10.92
CA LEU A 90 0.60 -3.89 10.16
C LEU A 90 -0.40 -3.39 9.14
N CYS A 91 -0.24 -3.79 7.90
CA CYS A 91 -1.13 -3.43 6.79
C CYS A 91 -1.68 -4.69 6.12
N GLN A 92 -3.00 -4.78 6.00
CA GLN A 92 -3.66 -5.76 5.14
C GLN A 92 -3.71 -5.19 3.71
N VAL A 93 -2.78 -5.60 2.86
CA VAL A 93 -2.69 -5.15 1.46
C VAL A 93 -3.85 -5.72 0.66
N GLN A 94 -4.43 -4.91 -0.22
CA GLN A 94 -5.42 -5.38 -1.19
C GLN A 94 -4.77 -6.28 -2.25
N GLY A 95 -5.60 -7.08 -2.92
CA GLY A 95 -5.16 -7.81 -4.10
C GLY A 95 -4.76 -6.86 -5.24
N GLY A 96 -3.74 -7.25 -5.98
CA GLY A 96 -3.22 -6.45 -7.08
C GLY A 96 -2.23 -7.20 -7.94
N LEU A 97 -1.61 -6.49 -8.88
CA LEU A 97 -0.59 -7.00 -9.79
C LEU A 97 0.56 -6.00 -9.86
N GLY A 98 1.74 -6.48 -10.18
CA GLY A 98 2.91 -5.66 -10.46
C GLY A 98 4.12 -6.05 -9.64
N VAL A 99 5.26 -5.53 -10.08
CA VAL A 99 6.57 -5.70 -9.46
C VAL A 99 7.23 -4.34 -9.28
N GLY A 100 8.12 -4.21 -8.29
CA GLY A 100 8.82 -2.97 -8.02
C GLY A 100 7.89 -1.83 -7.60
N LEU A 101 6.83 -2.16 -6.88
CA LEU A 101 5.84 -1.20 -6.44
C LEU A 101 6.34 -0.37 -5.25
N SER A 102 5.87 0.86 -5.16
CA SER A 102 6.15 1.72 -4.02
C SER A 102 5.13 1.49 -2.92
N PHE A 103 5.57 1.61 -1.68
CA PHE A 103 4.71 1.59 -0.50
C PHE A 103 4.74 2.94 0.19
N THR A 104 3.58 3.50 0.50
CA THR A 104 3.44 4.81 1.14
C THR A 104 2.72 4.66 2.47
N VAL A 105 3.23 5.36 3.48
CA VAL A 105 2.57 5.55 4.78
C VAL A 105 2.19 7.02 4.91
N ALA A 106 0.96 7.29 5.29
CA ALA A 106 0.49 8.62 5.64
C ALA A 106 0.12 8.67 7.13
N VAL A 107 0.57 9.70 7.82
CA VAL A 107 0.31 9.95 9.24
C VAL A 107 0.01 11.43 9.42
N ALA A 108 -1.17 11.76 9.92
CA ALA A 108 -1.59 13.14 10.19
C ALA A 108 -1.32 14.13 9.03
N GLY A 109 -1.57 13.68 7.78
CA GLY A 109 -1.39 14.51 6.58
C GLY A 109 0.03 14.53 6.00
N SER A 110 1.02 13.98 6.68
CA SER A 110 2.38 13.80 6.18
C SER A 110 2.59 12.41 5.61
N THR A 111 3.44 12.27 4.60
CA THR A 111 3.66 10.99 3.91
C THR A 111 5.12 10.61 3.82
N GLY A 112 5.40 9.31 3.96
CA GLY A 112 6.68 8.69 3.68
C GLY A 112 6.51 7.56 2.67
N THR A 113 7.42 7.44 1.73
CA THR A 113 7.35 6.45 0.65
C THR A 113 8.67 5.70 0.51
N ILE A 114 8.59 4.39 0.38
CA ILE A 114 9.68 3.54 -0.08
C ILE A 114 9.37 3.03 -1.48
N THR A 115 10.32 3.15 -2.39
CA THR A 115 10.18 2.72 -3.79
C THR A 115 10.72 1.31 -3.99
N GLN A 116 10.15 0.57 -4.94
CA GLN A 116 10.59 -0.78 -5.32
C GLN A 116 10.64 -1.79 -4.14
N ALA A 117 9.82 -1.56 -3.13
CA ALA A 117 9.81 -2.35 -1.90
C ALA A 117 8.81 -3.50 -1.89
N PHE A 118 7.90 -3.52 -2.87
CA PHE A 118 6.80 -4.46 -2.84
C PHE A 118 6.50 -5.04 -4.21
N CYS A 119 6.01 -6.29 -4.27
CA CYS A 119 5.55 -6.93 -5.49
C CYS A 119 4.41 -7.93 -5.21
N TYR A 120 3.64 -8.21 -6.25
CA TYR A 120 2.70 -9.32 -6.25
C TYR A 120 3.28 -10.50 -7.03
N ASP A 121 2.91 -11.72 -6.62
CA ASP A 121 3.29 -12.92 -7.34
C ASP A 121 2.77 -12.87 -8.79
N GLY A 122 3.63 -13.24 -9.72
CA GLY A 122 3.28 -13.36 -11.13
C GLY A 122 2.25 -14.46 -11.38
N PRO A 123 1.53 -14.40 -12.52
CA PRO A 123 0.59 -15.43 -12.93
C PRO A 123 1.32 -16.74 -13.24
N ILE A 124 0.72 -17.86 -12.82
CA ILE A 124 1.21 -19.20 -13.12
C ILE A 124 0.17 -19.92 -13.96
N LEU A 125 0.57 -20.34 -15.15
CA LEU A 125 -0.26 -21.15 -16.04
C LEU A 125 -0.05 -22.62 -15.70
N ILE A 126 -1.14 -23.34 -15.48
CA ILE A 126 -1.12 -24.78 -15.13
C ILE A 126 -1.58 -25.62 -16.32
N ASN A 127 -2.63 -25.19 -17.00
CA ASN A 127 -3.21 -25.94 -18.11
C ASN A 127 -3.99 -24.98 -19.05
N ALA A 128 -4.18 -25.42 -20.29
CA ALA A 128 -5.04 -24.76 -21.25
C ALA A 128 -5.83 -25.83 -22.02
N ILE A 129 -7.14 -25.61 -22.17
CA ILE A 129 -8.06 -26.53 -22.85
C ILE A 129 -8.90 -25.74 -23.83
N ALA A 130 -9.01 -26.19 -25.07
CA ALA A 130 -9.90 -25.60 -26.05
C ALA A 130 -11.39 -25.90 -25.70
N SER A 131 -12.29 -25.09 -26.22
CA SER A 131 -13.75 -25.20 -25.98
C SER A 131 -14.34 -26.56 -26.37
N ASN A 132 -13.64 -27.31 -27.26
CA ASN A 132 -14.02 -28.68 -27.64
C ASN A 132 -13.49 -29.77 -26.68
N GLY A 133 -12.91 -29.39 -25.55
CA GLY A 133 -12.31 -30.30 -24.56
C GLY A 133 -10.99 -30.94 -25.01
N ARG A 134 -10.41 -30.53 -26.13
CA ARG A 134 -9.16 -31.07 -26.70
C ARG A 134 -8.04 -30.04 -26.63
N ARG A 135 -6.79 -30.49 -26.82
CA ARG A 135 -5.62 -29.62 -26.96
C ARG A 135 -5.31 -29.25 -28.41
N ILE A 136 -6.21 -29.61 -29.33
CA ILE A 136 -6.08 -29.36 -30.76
C ILE A 136 -7.24 -28.41 -31.17
N VAL A 137 -6.86 -27.34 -31.82
CA VAL A 137 -7.78 -26.34 -32.36
C VAL A 137 -7.68 -26.25 -33.86
N PRO A 138 -8.74 -25.84 -34.59
CA PRO A 138 -8.70 -25.65 -36.03
C PRO A 138 -7.63 -24.61 -36.44
N ALA A 139 -6.91 -24.86 -37.51
CA ALA A 139 -5.93 -23.91 -38.06
C ALA A 139 -6.56 -22.60 -38.57
N THR A 140 -7.88 -22.59 -38.80
CA THR A 140 -8.65 -21.42 -39.20
C THR A 140 -8.83 -20.38 -38.11
N GLY A 141 -8.44 -20.69 -36.85
CA GLY A 141 -8.61 -19.83 -35.70
C GLY A 141 -10.04 -19.83 -35.16
N GLY A 142 -10.32 -18.89 -34.27
CA GLY A 142 -11.66 -18.67 -33.70
C GLY A 142 -12.08 -19.65 -32.59
N ALA A 143 -11.24 -20.58 -32.19
CA ALA A 143 -11.54 -21.49 -31.07
C ALA A 143 -11.35 -20.78 -29.73
N GLY A 144 -12.35 -20.92 -28.84
CA GLY A 144 -12.18 -20.50 -27.45
C GLY A 144 -11.18 -21.39 -26.71
N VAL A 145 -10.35 -20.79 -25.87
CA VAL A 145 -9.39 -21.52 -25.03
C VAL A 145 -9.59 -21.09 -23.57
N THR A 146 -9.81 -22.05 -22.70
CA THR A 146 -9.84 -21.83 -21.25
C THR A 146 -8.45 -22.10 -20.67
N VAL A 147 -7.91 -21.15 -19.98
CA VAL A 147 -6.63 -21.23 -19.30
C VAL A 147 -6.86 -21.44 -17.81
N PHE A 148 -6.21 -22.41 -17.23
CA PHE A 148 -6.22 -22.70 -15.79
C PHE A 148 -4.87 -22.29 -15.19
N GLY A 149 -4.96 -21.61 -14.04
CA GLY A 149 -3.76 -21.16 -13.36
C GLY A 149 -4.10 -20.48 -12.04
N ARG A 150 -3.17 -19.71 -11.53
CA ARG A 150 -3.33 -18.92 -10.31
C ARG A 150 -2.63 -17.57 -10.46
N ASN A 151 -2.94 -16.66 -9.56
CA ASN A 151 -2.40 -15.30 -9.54
C ASN A 151 -2.75 -14.49 -10.81
N PHE A 152 -3.93 -14.70 -11.37
CA PHE A 152 -4.43 -13.91 -12.50
C PHE A 152 -4.98 -12.53 -12.06
N GLY A 153 -4.96 -12.24 -10.77
CA GLY A 153 -5.56 -11.05 -10.18
C GLY A 153 -6.96 -11.30 -9.61
N THR A 154 -7.50 -10.31 -8.93
CA THR A 154 -8.83 -10.34 -8.29
C THR A 154 -9.90 -9.62 -9.11
N SER A 155 -9.50 -8.99 -10.21
CA SER A 155 -10.37 -8.21 -11.10
C SER A 155 -9.94 -8.40 -12.55
N ASP A 156 -10.78 -8.00 -13.50
CA ASP A 156 -10.44 -7.98 -14.92
C ASP A 156 -9.49 -6.81 -15.21
N PHE A 157 -8.21 -7.08 -15.26
CA PHE A 157 -7.16 -6.13 -15.63
C PHE A 157 -6.81 -6.21 -17.14
N SER A 158 -7.74 -6.67 -17.97
CA SER A 158 -7.50 -6.89 -19.41
C SER A 158 -6.33 -7.83 -19.69
N ASN A 159 -6.31 -8.96 -18.99
CA ASN A 159 -5.27 -9.98 -19.15
C ASN A 159 -5.15 -10.40 -20.63
N LYS A 160 -3.95 -10.32 -21.18
CA LYS A 160 -3.67 -10.71 -22.55
C LYS A 160 -2.98 -12.05 -22.59
N LEU A 161 -3.62 -13.02 -23.24
CA LEU A 161 -3.00 -14.29 -23.59
C LEU A 161 -2.35 -14.13 -24.97
N ARG A 162 -1.07 -14.50 -25.11
CA ARG A 162 -0.38 -14.59 -26.40
C ARG A 162 -0.10 -16.06 -26.69
N MET A 163 -0.44 -16.47 -27.88
CA MET A 163 -0.11 -17.79 -28.45
C MET A 163 1.03 -17.64 -29.45
#